data_278e7d80f10caea96ebe9046b57bb405
#
_entry.id   278e7d80f10caea96ebe9046b57bb405
#
_cell.length_a   1.000
_cell.length_b   1.000
_cell.length_c   1.000
_cell.angle_alpha   90.00
_cell.angle_beta   90.00
_cell.angle_gamma   90.00
#
_symmetry.space_group_name_H-M   'P 1'
#
loop_
_entity.id
_entity.type
_entity.pdbx_description
1 polymer ?
#
loop_
_entity_poly.entity_id
_entity_poly.type
_entity_poly.pdbx_seq_one_letter_code
_entity_poly.pdbx_strand_id
1 'polypeptide(L)'
;MISHGKKIKIFTGNSHPELAKEIADLLGIPLGNAKVSTFSDGEIAVDINETVRGVDVFIVQSTSSPVNNNLMELLIMIDAFKRASAGRITAVIPYYGYARQDRKAKSRDPITAKLVADILTAAGADRVLTMDLHASQIQGYFNIPVDHLLGSPILAKSFVEKGFSDQEDVVVVSPDLGSVTRARKFADKLNAPIAIIDKRRPKANVSEIMNIIGDVNGKRCILIDDMIDTAGTIANAANALKELGAKNVYACCTHGVLSGPAFERINNSAIEELVMLNTIPLPEKDGLDKFKSISVAPLFAEAIKRIYDDEPISKLFEN
;
A
#
# COMPACT_ATOMS: atom_id res chain seq x y z
N MET A 1 -16.34 17.20 20.15
CA MET A 1 -15.21 18.02 19.66
C MET A 1 -13.95 17.29 20.11
N ILE A 2 -13.23 16.67 19.17
CA ILE A 2 -11.95 15.99 19.47
C ILE A 2 -10.95 17.14 19.67
N SER A 3 -10.48 17.35 20.89
CA SER A 3 -9.52 18.42 21.17
C SER A 3 -8.16 18.01 20.64
N HIS A 4 -7.49 18.91 19.91
CA HIS A 4 -6.09 18.73 19.54
C HIS A 4 -5.21 18.45 20.73
N GLY A 5 -4.35 17.44 20.60
CA GLY A 5 -3.24 17.24 21.51
C GLY A 5 -2.27 18.42 21.44
N LYS A 6 -1.75 18.85 22.59
CA LYS A 6 -0.75 19.93 22.68
C LYS A 6 0.61 19.58 22.05
N LYS A 7 0.82 18.32 21.67
CA LYS A 7 2.07 17.76 21.13
C LYS A 7 1.74 16.59 20.20
N ILE A 8 2.57 16.37 19.21
CA ILE A 8 2.52 15.22 18.31
C ILE A 8 3.55 14.18 18.76
N LYS A 9 3.21 12.90 18.65
CA LYS A 9 4.16 11.77 18.82
C LYS A 9 3.86 10.67 17.81
N ILE A 10 4.95 10.11 17.26
CA ILE A 10 4.90 8.98 16.34
C ILE A 10 5.37 7.73 17.07
N PHE A 11 4.56 6.69 17.04
CA PHE A 11 4.91 5.37 17.57
C PHE A 11 4.89 4.34 16.44
N THR A 12 5.62 3.25 16.63
CA THR A 12 5.67 2.14 15.67
C THR A 12 5.32 0.82 16.35
N GLY A 13 4.59 -0.04 15.63
CA GLY A 13 4.61 -1.47 15.89
C GLY A 13 5.79 -2.14 15.19
N ASN A 14 5.75 -3.47 15.07
CA ASN A 14 6.86 -4.26 14.54
C ASN A 14 6.84 -4.45 13.02
N SER A 15 5.76 -4.05 12.31
CA SER A 15 5.62 -4.34 10.88
C SER A 15 6.58 -3.57 9.98
N HIS A 16 6.89 -2.30 10.33
CA HIS A 16 7.79 -1.46 9.53
C HIS A 16 8.41 -0.31 10.34
N PRO A 17 9.30 -0.61 11.31
CA PRO A 17 9.93 0.40 12.17
C PRO A 17 10.76 1.44 11.42
N GLU A 18 11.42 1.04 10.31
CA GLU A 18 12.24 1.93 9.50
C GLU A 18 11.40 3.03 8.85
N LEU A 19 10.22 2.69 8.30
CA LEU A 19 9.30 3.69 7.75
C LEU A 19 8.83 4.69 8.83
N ALA A 20 8.49 4.19 10.01
CA ALA A 20 8.07 5.03 11.13
C ALA A 20 9.20 5.97 11.57
N LYS A 21 10.44 5.47 11.59
CA LYS A 21 11.62 6.28 11.91
C LYS A 21 11.84 7.36 10.85
N GLU A 22 11.78 7.01 9.56
CA GLU A 22 11.94 7.97 8.46
C GLU A 22 10.87 9.08 8.53
N ILE A 23 9.61 8.72 8.81
CA ILE A 23 8.52 9.70 9.02
C ILE A 23 8.84 10.64 10.19
N ALA A 24 9.27 10.10 11.33
CA ALA A 24 9.61 10.90 12.51
C ALA A 24 10.79 11.83 12.25
N ASP A 25 11.84 11.34 11.57
CA ASP A 25 13.02 12.15 11.18
C ASP A 25 12.62 13.32 10.26
N LEU A 26 11.74 13.08 9.28
CA LEU A 26 11.21 14.12 8.38
C LEU A 26 10.35 15.16 9.11
N LEU A 27 9.67 14.76 10.18
CA LEU A 27 8.92 15.67 11.04
C LEU A 27 9.81 16.40 12.07
N GLY A 28 11.08 16.04 12.16
CA GLY A 28 12.02 16.62 13.14
C GLY A 28 11.71 16.25 14.59
N ILE A 29 11.07 15.10 14.82
CA ILE A 29 10.72 14.61 16.16
C ILE A 29 11.26 13.19 16.38
N PRO A 30 11.61 12.80 17.62
CA PRO A 30 12.01 11.43 17.92
C PRO A 30 10.80 10.48 17.84
N LEU A 31 11.06 9.21 17.51
CA LEU A 31 10.07 8.16 17.76
C LEU A 31 9.71 8.10 19.25
N GLY A 32 8.44 7.85 19.52
CA GLY A 32 7.94 7.63 20.87
C GLY A 32 8.51 6.36 21.49
N ASN A 33 8.73 6.41 22.80
CA ASN A 33 9.29 5.30 23.55
C ASN A 33 8.19 4.30 23.95
N ALA A 34 7.95 3.32 23.09
CA ALA A 34 7.09 2.17 23.35
C ALA A 34 7.78 0.89 22.87
N LYS A 35 7.47 -0.22 23.55
CA LYS A 35 7.95 -1.54 23.18
C LYS A 35 6.76 -2.45 22.88
N VAL A 36 6.80 -3.11 21.74
CA VAL A 36 5.86 -4.16 21.37
C VAL A 36 6.61 -5.48 21.35
N SER A 37 6.14 -6.44 22.12
CA SER A 37 6.75 -7.76 22.28
C SER A 37 5.68 -8.84 22.38
N THR A 38 6.09 -10.10 22.54
CA THR A 38 5.18 -11.23 22.76
C THR A 38 5.55 -11.94 24.06
N PHE A 39 4.52 -12.42 24.77
CA PHE A 39 4.69 -13.38 25.85
C PHE A 39 5.05 -14.77 25.31
N SER A 40 5.45 -15.66 26.22
CA SER A 40 5.89 -17.03 25.83
C SER A 40 4.80 -17.87 25.15
N ASP A 41 3.53 -17.57 25.39
CA ASP A 41 2.36 -18.19 24.77
C ASP A 41 1.96 -17.56 23.44
N GLY A 42 2.64 -16.45 23.04
CA GLY A 42 2.38 -15.73 21.79
C GLY A 42 1.45 -14.54 21.91
N GLU A 43 0.91 -14.25 23.09
CA GLU A 43 0.12 -13.03 23.31
C GLU A 43 1.01 -11.77 23.18
N ILE A 44 0.43 -10.70 22.62
CA ILE A 44 1.15 -9.45 22.38
C ILE A 44 1.15 -8.60 23.65
N ALA A 45 2.31 -8.07 23.98
CA ALA A 45 2.53 -7.13 25.09
C ALA A 45 2.98 -5.77 24.56
N VAL A 46 2.38 -4.70 25.08
CA VAL A 46 2.71 -3.31 24.73
C VAL A 46 3.06 -2.55 26.00
N ASP A 47 4.26 -1.98 26.04
CA ASP A 47 4.74 -1.12 27.12
C ASP A 47 4.93 0.31 26.59
N ILE A 48 4.21 1.29 27.14
CA ILE A 48 4.38 2.71 26.84
C ILE A 48 5.28 3.32 27.91
N ASN A 49 6.49 3.73 27.56
CA ASN A 49 7.54 4.16 28.51
C ASN A 49 7.63 5.68 28.64
N GLU A 50 6.59 6.41 28.23
CA GLU A 50 6.52 7.86 28.34
C GLU A 50 5.07 8.35 28.47
N THR A 51 4.90 9.60 28.93
CA THR A 51 3.57 10.18 29.05
C THR A 51 3.00 10.56 27.67
N VAL A 52 1.75 10.15 27.43
CA VAL A 52 1.00 10.47 26.21
C VAL A 52 -0.32 11.20 26.51
N ARG A 53 -0.52 11.60 27.78
CA ARG A 53 -1.75 12.29 28.19
C ARG A 53 -1.97 13.58 27.41
N GLY A 54 -3.09 13.65 26.68
CA GLY A 54 -3.45 14.80 25.86
C GLY A 54 -2.54 15.01 24.64
N VAL A 55 -1.76 14.00 24.24
CA VAL A 55 -0.90 14.02 23.04
C VAL A 55 -1.69 13.53 21.82
N ASP A 56 -1.42 14.09 20.66
CA ASP A 56 -1.88 13.58 19.37
C ASP A 56 -0.93 12.44 18.94
N VAL A 57 -1.42 11.21 19.01
CA VAL A 57 -0.64 10.00 18.80
C VAL A 57 -0.90 9.45 17.41
N PHE A 58 0.17 9.20 16.65
CA PHE A 58 0.16 8.51 15.37
C PHE A 58 0.86 7.17 15.52
N ILE A 59 0.16 6.07 15.21
CA ILE A 59 0.71 4.70 15.30
C ILE A 59 0.95 4.20 13.89
N VAL A 60 2.22 4.05 13.50
CA VAL A 60 2.59 3.54 12.18
C VAL A 60 2.69 2.02 12.24
N GLN A 61 1.78 1.33 11.57
CA GLN A 61 1.71 -0.13 11.52
C GLN A 61 1.01 -0.62 10.26
N SER A 62 1.74 -1.18 9.31
CA SER A 62 1.16 -1.92 8.19
C SER A 62 0.58 -3.25 8.68
N THR A 63 -0.63 -3.59 8.22
CA THR A 63 -1.25 -4.88 8.56
C THR A 63 -0.95 -5.94 7.50
N SER A 64 0.34 -6.00 7.07
CA SER A 64 0.93 -6.99 6.19
C SER A 64 1.29 -8.29 6.94
N SER A 65 1.89 -9.26 6.24
CA SER A 65 2.34 -10.51 6.89
C SER A 65 3.42 -10.26 7.96
N PRO A 66 3.26 -10.91 9.14
CA PRO A 66 2.20 -11.80 9.59
C PRO A 66 0.91 -11.03 9.95
N VAL A 67 -0.09 -11.12 9.07
CA VAL A 67 -1.26 -10.22 9.04
C VAL A 67 -2.01 -10.13 10.37
N ASN A 68 -2.32 -11.28 10.98
CA ASN A 68 -3.09 -11.34 12.22
C ASN A 68 -2.31 -10.75 13.40
N ASN A 69 -0.99 -11.01 13.47
CA ASN A 69 -0.14 -10.47 14.51
C ASN A 69 -0.03 -8.94 14.39
N ASN A 70 0.27 -8.44 13.20
CA ASN A 70 0.41 -7.00 12.96
C ASN A 70 -0.91 -6.25 13.20
N LEU A 71 -2.05 -6.85 12.85
CA LEU A 71 -3.36 -6.29 13.17
C LEU A 71 -3.60 -6.27 14.67
N MET A 72 -3.31 -7.37 15.38
CA MET A 72 -3.50 -7.43 16.83
C MET A 72 -2.55 -6.50 17.58
N GLU A 73 -1.29 -6.36 17.15
CA GLU A 73 -0.37 -5.33 17.68
C GLU A 73 -1.00 -3.94 17.60
N LEU A 74 -1.51 -3.57 16.43
CA LEU A 74 -2.14 -2.27 16.23
C LEU A 74 -3.33 -2.05 17.16
N LEU A 75 -4.21 -3.05 17.31
CA LEU A 75 -5.39 -2.96 18.17
C LEU A 75 -5.00 -2.78 19.64
N ILE A 76 -4.02 -3.53 20.14
CA ILE A 76 -3.53 -3.45 21.52
C ILE A 76 -2.82 -2.12 21.75
N MET A 77 -2.02 -1.62 20.80
CA MET A 77 -1.42 -0.30 20.88
C MET A 77 -2.48 0.80 20.99
N ILE A 78 -3.51 0.76 20.16
CA ILE A 78 -4.62 1.74 20.21
C ILE A 78 -5.29 1.72 21.59
N ASP A 79 -5.62 0.54 22.13
CA ASP A 79 -6.22 0.41 23.46
C ASP A 79 -5.29 0.94 24.56
N ALA A 80 -4.00 0.61 24.49
CA ALA A 80 -3.00 1.09 25.46
C ALA A 80 -2.89 2.63 25.47
N PHE A 81 -2.83 3.27 24.29
CA PHE A 81 -2.79 4.73 24.18
C PHE A 81 -4.09 5.39 24.66
N LYS A 82 -5.24 4.78 24.34
CA LYS A 82 -6.54 5.23 24.85
C LYS A 82 -6.59 5.21 26.37
N ARG A 83 -6.14 4.11 27.00
CA ARG A 83 -6.06 3.99 28.48
C ARG A 83 -5.03 4.91 29.09
N ALA A 84 -3.96 5.22 28.37
CA ALA A 84 -2.97 6.22 28.79
C ALA A 84 -3.44 7.68 28.58
N SER A 85 -4.70 7.88 28.18
CA SER A 85 -5.34 9.19 27.98
C SER A 85 -4.67 10.02 26.87
N ALA A 86 -4.28 9.40 25.75
CA ALA A 86 -3.96 10.14 24.53
C ALA A 86 -5.10 11.10 24.15
N GLY A 87 -4.78 12.22 23.55
CA GLY A 87 -5.77 13.22 23.14
C GLY A 87 -6.52 12.81 21.87
N ARG A 88 -5.80 12.30 20.89
CA ARG A 88 -6.32 11.74 19.62
C ARG A 88 -5.40 10.61 19.19
N ILE A 89 -5.95 9.55 18.64
CA ILE A 89 -5.22 8.38 18.16
C ILE A 89 -5.49 8.19 16.68
N THR A 90 -4.47 8.41 15.84
CA THR A 90 -4.52 8.15 14.40
C THR A 90 -3.79 6.85 14.08
N ALA A 91 -4.50 5.87 13.54
CA ALA A 91 -3.91 4.66 13.01
C ALA A 91 -3.35 4.94 11.61
N VAL A 92 -2.02 4.96 11.48
CA VAL A 92 -1.31 5.13 10.21
C VAL A 92 -1.01 3.74 9.67
N ILE A 93 -1.77 3.33 8.65
CA ILE A 93 -1.74 1.98 8.10
C ILE A 93 -1.31 2.05 6.63
N PRO A 94 0.00 2.07 6.33
CA PRO A 94 0.49 2.18 4.95
C PRO A 94 -0.06 1.07 4.04
N TYR A 95 -0.16 -0.16 4.55
CA TYR A 95 -0.86 -1.27 3.90
C TYR A 95 -1.99 -1.79 4.78
N TYR A 96 -3.22 -1.71 4.26
CA TYR A 96 -4.42 -2.18 4.93
C TYR A 96 -4.71 -3.63 4.54
N GLY A 97 -4.43 -4.55 5.42
CA GLY A 97 -4.72 -5.99 5.25
C GLY A 97 -6.21 -6.27 5.15
N TYR A 98 -6.58 -7.43 4.58
CA TYR A 98 -7.97 -7.84 4.33
C TYR A 98 -8.74 -6.96 3.34
N ALA A 99 -8.13 -5.95 2.72
CA ALA A 99 -8.78 -5.04 1.77
C ALA A 99 -9.40 -5.75 0.56
N ARG A 100 -8.87 -6.93 0.18
CA ARG A 100 -9.41 -7.74 -0.94
C ARG A 100 -10.75 -8.40 -0.62
N GLN A 101 -11.18 -8.40 0.63
CA GLN A 101 -12.47 -8.93 1.09
C GLN A 101 -13.44 -7.77 1.38
N ASP A 102 -13.61 -6.90 0.38
CA ASP A 102 -14.42 -5.68 0.46
C ASP A 102 -15.90 -5.91 0.16
N ARG A 103 -16.23 -7.04 -0.46
CA ARG A 103 -17.59 -7.39 -0.86
C ARG A 103 -17.77 -8.91 -0.88
N LYS A 104 -19.02 -9.35 -0.90
CA LYS A 104 -19.36 -10.75 -1.15
C LYS A 104 -19.21 -11.07 -2.63
N ALA A 105 -18.17 -11.81 -2.99
CA ALA A 105 -17.98 -12.34 -4.35
C ALA A 105 -18.86 -13.56 -4.60
N LYS A 106 -19.18 -14.32 -3.55
CA LYS A 106 -20.05 -15.49 -3.56
C LYS A 106 -21.05 -15.40 -2.41
N SER A 107 -22.09 -16.22 -2.49
CA SER A 107 -23.05 -16.38 -1.38
C SER A 107 -22.32 -16.76 -0.08
N ARG A 108 -22.63 -16.09 1.03
CA ARG A 108 -22.11 -16.33 2.38
C ARG A 108 -20.64 -15.91 2.60
N ASP A 109 -20.00 -15.22 1.66
CA ASP A 109 -18.66 -14.66 1.88
C ASP A 109 -18.68 -13.60 3.00
N PRO A 110 -17.61 -13.49 3.79
CA PRO A 110 -17.46 -12.40 4.73
C PRO A 110 -17.13 -11.09 3.99
N ILE A 111 -17.29 -9.96 4.68
CA ILE A 111 -16.77 -8.66 4.29
C ILE A 111 -15.73 -8.26 5.33
N THR A 112 -14.55 -8.89 5.28
CA THR A 112 -13.53 -8.75 6.32
C THR A 112 -12.92 -7.35 6.36
N ALA A 113 -12.88 -6.63 5.23
CA ALA A 113 -12.46 -5.22 5.22
C ALA A 113 -13.33 -4.35 6.13
N LYS A 114 -14.67 -4.62 6.19
CA LYS A 114 -15.60 -3.94 7.10
C LYS A 114 -15.36 -4.36 8.55
N LEU A 115 -15.17 -5.66 8.80
CA LEU A 115 -14.86 -6.17 10.14
C LEU A 115 -13.61 -5.48 10.72
N VAL A 116 -12.54 -5.38 9.93
CA VAL A 116 -11.30 -4.71 10.37
C VAL A 116 -11.55 -3.23 10.67
N ALA A 117 -12.34 -2.53 9.86
CA ALA A 117 -12.70 -1.14 10.11
C ALA A 117 -13.46 -0.97 11.45
N ASP A 118 -14.39 -1.90 11.74
CA ASP A 118 -15.18 -1.87 12.97
C ASP A 118 -14.32 -2.13 14.22
N ILE A 119 -13.42 -3.13 14.16
CA ILE A 119 -12.58 -3.43 15.33
C ILE A 119 -11.52 -2.36 15.59
N LEU A 120 -10.97 -1.69 14.57
CA LEU A 120 -10.09 -0.53 14.74
C LEU A 120 -10.81 0.62 15.43
N THR A 121 -12.04 0.91 15.00
CA THR A 121 -12.89 1.93 15.62
C THR A 121 -13.25 1.56 17.06
N ALA A 122 -13.62 0.31 17.31
CA ALA A 122 -13.96 -0.20 18.65
C ALA A 122 -12.76 -0.17 19.61
N ALA A 123 -11.56 -0.48 19.13
CA ALA A 123 -10.32 -0.35 19.92
C ALA A 123 -10.06 1.09 20.38
N GLY A 124 -10.49 2.08 19.59
CA GLY A 124 -10.41 3.49 19.98
C GLY A 124 -9.62 4.36 19.03
N ALA A 125 -9.42 3.95 17.79
CA ALA A 125 -8.90 4.84 16.77
C ALA A 125 -9.88 5.99 16.50
N ASP A 126 -9.36 7.23 16.47
CA ASP A 126 -10.14 8.43 16.15
C ASP A 126 -10.09 8.76 14.65
N ARG A 127 -9.07 8.27 13.96
CA ARG A 127 -8.81 8.49 12.53
C ARG A 127 -7.96 7.37 11.95
N VAL A 128 -8.10 7.13 10.66
CA VAL A 128 -7.21 6.25 9.88
C VAL A 128 -6.54 7.05 8.78
N LEU A 129 -5.22 6.89 8.63
CA LEU A 129 -4.43 7.37 7.50
C LEU A 129 -3.86 6.15 6.77
N THR A 130 -4.18 5.99 5.49
CA THR A 130 -3.79 4.80 4.71
C THR A 130 -3.47 5.17 3.27
N MET A 131 -2.92 4.22 2.50
CA MET A 131 -2.56 4.44 1.10
C MET A 131 -3.16 3.33 0.21
N ASP A 132 -3.63 3.71 -0.98
CA ASP A 132 -4.13 2.85 -2.07
C ASP A 132 -4.92 1.63 -1.58
N LEU A 133 -6.05 1.87 -0.91
CA LEU A 133 -6.99 0.80 -0.58
C LEU A 133 -7.38 0.04 -1.85
N HIS A 134 -7.38 -1.30 -1.79
CA HIS A 134 -7.73 -2.16 -2.92
C HIS A 134 -9.04 -1.74 -3.62
N ALA A 135 -9.99 -1.31 -2.83
CA ALA A 135 -11.24 -0.73 -3.29
C ALA A 135 -11.50 0.58 -2.54
N SER A 136 -11.61 1.70 -3.25
CA SER A 136 -11.74 3.02 -2.65
C SER A 136 -12.98 3.18 -1.76
N GLN A 137 -14.04 2.40 -2.02
CA GLN A 137 -15.26 2.38 -1.21
C GLN A 137 -15.04 1.86 0.22
N ILE A 138 -13.90 1.20 0.54
CA ILE A 138 -13.55 0.79 1.90
C ILE A 138 -13.49 1.99 2.85
N GLN A 139 -13.20 3.20 2.35
CA GLN A 139 -13.30 4.42 3.14
C GLN A 139 -14.68 4.58 3.79
N GLY A 140 -15.74 4.19 3.10
CA GLY A 140 -17.12 4.24 3.60
C GLY A 140 -17.45 3.14 4.63
N TYR A 141 -16.55 2.22 4.93
CA TYR A 141 -16.74 1.20 5.98
C TYR A 141 -16.42 1.72 7.38
N PHE A 142 -15.71 2.82 7.45
CA PHE A 142 -15.34 3.46 8.71
C PHE A 142 -16.41 4.47 9.12
N ASN A 143 -16.69 4.54 10.43
CA ASN A 143 -17.50 5.59 11.04
C ASN A 143 -16.63 6.70 11.65
N ILE A 144 -15.33 6.66 11.40
CA ILE A 144 -14.32 7.66 11.76
C ILE A 144 -13.69 8.22 10.49
N PRO A 145 -13.07 9.41 10.52
CA PRO A 145 -12.37 9.97 9.35
C PRO A 145 -11.31 9.04 8.80
N VAL A 146 -11.23 8.96 7.47
CA VAL A 146 -10.20 8.22 6.73
C VAL A 146 -9.54 9.15 5.74
N ASP A 147 -8.22 9.28 5.85
CA ASP A 147 -7.40 9.96 4.86
C ASP A 147 -6.73 8.89 3.98
N HIS A 148 -7.10 8.87 2.71
CA HIS A 148 -6.69 7.86 1.75
C HIS A 148 -5.70 8.45 0.75
N LEU A 149 -4.39 8.23 1.00
CA LEU A 149 -3.31 8.70 0.14
C LEU A 149 -3.22 7.87 -1.15
N LEU A 150 -2.65 8.46 -2.19
CA LEU A 150 -2.41 7.82 -3.48
C LEU A 150 -0.91 7.63 -3.73
N GLY A 151 -0.48 6.40 -4.00
CA GLY A 151 0.91 6.06 -4.33
C GLY A 151 1.25 6.27 -5.80
N SER A 152 0.25 6.24 -6.68
CA SER A 152 0.43 6.38 -8.12
C SER A 152 1.25 7.61 -8.55
N PRO A 153 1.14 8.80 -7.93
CA PRO A 153 2.01 9.94 -8.26
C PRO A 153 3.48 9.68 -7.97
N ILE A 154 3.81 9.00 -6.87
CA ILE A 154 5.20 8.66 -6.52
C ILE A 154 5.78 7.69 -7.54
N LEU A 155 5.02 6.65 -7.89
CA LEU A 155 5.41 5.69 -8.92
C LEU A 155 5.62 6.38 -10.27
N ALA A 156 4.67 7.22 -10.71
CA ALA A 156 4.77 7.93 -11.98
C ALA A 156 6.01 8.83 -12.04
N LYS A 157 6.29 9.57 -10.96
CA LYS A 157 7.49 10.41 -10.86
C LYS A 157 8.76 9.61 -11.11
N SER A 158 8.88 8.40 -10.55
CA SER A 158 10.06 7.55 -10.76
C SER A 158 10.26 7.14 -12.22
N PHE A 159 9.19 6.92 -12.96
CA PHE A 159 9.26 6.63 -14.40
C PHE A 159 9.54 7.89 -15.23
N VAL A 160 9.01 9.06 -14.84
CA VAL A 160 9.36 10.34 -15.46
C VAL A 160 10.86 10.61 -15.33
N GLU A 161 11.42 10.42 -14.13
CA GLU A 161 12.87 10.59 -13.87
C GLU A 161 13.75 9.63 -14.66
N LYS A 162 13.21 8.45 -15.04
CA LYS A 162 13.85 7.47 -15.93
C LYS A 162 13.66 7.77 -17.43
N GLY A 163 12.99 8.87 -17.80
CA GLY A 163 12.77 9.26 -19.20
C GLY A 163 11.68 8.47 -19.92
N PHE A 164 10.62 8.11 -19.22
CA PHE A 164 9.46 7.42 -19.80
C PHE A 164 8.31 8.38 -20.17
N SER A 165 8.39 9.65 -19.80
CA SER A 165 7.36 10.64 -20.14
C SER A 165 7.50 11.12 -21.59
N ASP A 166 6.38 11.36 -22.24
CA ASP A 166 6.27 11.91 -23.61
C ASP A 166 7.02 11.09 -24.69
N GLN A 167 7.09 9.77 -24.50
CA GLN A 167 7.77 8.87 -25.42
C GLN A 167 6.78 8.07 -26.27
N GLU A 168 6.94 8.05 -27.59
CA GLU A 168 6.08 7.31 -28.51
C GLU A 168 6.19 5.78 -28.33
N ASP A 169 7.32 5.29 -27.80
CA ASP A 169 7.59 3.88 -27.55
C ASP A 169 7.18 3.42 -26.15
N VAL A 170 6.49 4.23 -25.35
CA VAL A 170 5.98 3.86 -24.02
C VAL A 170 4.50 3.57 -24.05
N VAL A 171 4.08 2.50 -23.37
CA VAL A 171 2.67 2.14 -23.16
C VAL A 171 2.45 1.65 -21.74
N VAL A 172 1.41 2.15 -21.08
CA VAL A 172 0.99 1.67 -19.76
C VAL A 172 -0.01 0.54 -19.95
N VAL A 173 0.19 -0.56 -19.25
CA VAL A 173 -0.62 -1.78 -19.43
C VAL A 173 -1.40 -2.08 -18.15
N SER A 174 -2.72 -2.17 -18.30
CA SER A 174 -3.59 -2.70 -17.25
C SER A 174 -3.53 -4.23 -17.26
N PRO A 175 -3.18 -4.89 -16.13
CA PRO A 175 -3.08 -6.35 -16.08
C PRO A 175 -4.44 -7.07 -16.13
N ASP A 176 -5.54 -6.34 -15.97
CA ASP A 176 -6.92 -6.82 -16.05
C ASP A 176 -7.91 -5.66 -16.26
N LEU A 177 -9.20 -5.98 -16.44
CA LEU A 177 -10.25 -4.98 -16.63
C LEU A 177 -10.53 -4.15 -15.35
N GLY A 178 -10.25 -4.66 -14.17
CA GLY A 178 -10.49 -3.98 -12.91
C GLY A 178 -9.51 -2.82 -12.66
N SER A 179 -8.29 -2.94 -13.17
CA SER A 179 -7.20 -1.98 -12.96
C SER A 179 -7.14 -0.87 -14.03
N VAL A 180 -8.06 -0.85 -15.02
CA VAL A 180 -8.03 0.10 -16.16
C VAL A 180 -8.06 1.56 -15.72
N THR A 181 -8.88 1.91 -14.72
CA THR A 181 -8.96 3.30 -14.23
C THR A 181 -7.63 3.75 -13.60
N ARG A 182 -6.94 2.86 -12.89
CA ARG A 182 -5.61 3.11 -12.31
C ARG A 182 -4.57 3.29 -13.42
N ALA A 183 -4.56 2.37 -14.38
CA ALA A 183 -3.64 2.43 -15.52
C ALA A 183 -3.80 3.73 -16.31
N ARG A 184 -5.04 4.19 -16.53
CA ARG A 184 -5.32 5.46 -17.24
C ARG A 184 -4.75 6.66 -16.47
N LYS A 185 -5.06 6.80 -15.19
CA LYS A 185 -4.54 7.89 -14.36
C LYS A 185 -3.01 7.92 -14.29
N PHE A 186 -2.39 6.77 -14.31
CA PHE A 186 -0.93 6.65 -14.35
C PHE A 186 -0.37 7.03 -15.73
N ALA A 187 -1.00 6.56 -16.80
CA ALA A 187 -0.65 6.89 -18.18
C ALA A 187 -0.75 8.38 -18.47
N ASP A 188 -1.81 9.04 -17.96
CA ASP A 188 -1.98 10.50 -18.07
C ASP A 188 -0.77 11.26 -17.51
N LYS A 189 -0.17 10.80 -16.40
CA LYS A 189 1.02 11.41 -15.80
C LYS A 189 2.30 11.21 -16.63
N LEU A 190 2.33 10.22 -17.51
CA LEU A 190 3.44 9.93 -18.43
C LEU A 190 3.17 10.44 -19.84
N ASN A 191 1.99 10.99 -20.11
CA ASN A 191 1.48 11.29 -21.45
C ASN A 191 1.64 10.10 -22.40
N ALA A 192 1.26 8.91 -21.93
CA ALA A 192 1.42 7.64 -22.65
C ALA A 192 0.07 7.00 -22.96
N PRO A 193 -0.04 6.23 -24.06
CA PRO A 193 -1.22 5.42 -24.33
C PRO A 193 -1.37 4.26 -23.34
N ILE A 194 -2.58 3.65 -23.29
CA ILE A 194 -2.84 2.46 -22.50
C ILE A 194 -3.09 1.24 -23.38
N ALA A 195 -2.69 0.08 -22.87
CA ALA A 195 -3.16 -1.22 -23.35
C ALA A 195 -3.82 -1.99 -22.20
N ILE A 196 -4.67 -2.96 -22.51
CA ILE A 196 -5.45 -3.71 -21.52
C ILE A 196 -5.30 -5.20 -21.82
N ILE A 197 -5.00 -5.98 -20.79
CA ILE A 197 -5.01 -7.43 -20.86
C ILE A 197 -6.42 -7.94 -20.52
N ASP A 198 -7.11 -8.48 -21.52
CA ASP A 198 -8.41 -9.15 -21.35
C ASP A 198 -8.17 -10.66 -21.19
N LYS A 199 -8.35 -11.15 -19.97
CA LYS A 199 -8.19 -12.56 -19.63
C LYS A 199 -9.51 -13.28 -19.80
N ARG A 200 -9.57 -14.24 -20.74
CA ARG A 200 -10.74 -15.08 -20.92
C ARG A 200 -10.42 -16.53 -20.54
N ARG A 201 -11.20 -17.06 -19.62
CA ARG A 201 -11.23 -18.50 -19.34
C ARG A 201 -12.41 -19.12 -20.05
N PRO A 202 -12.22 -19.73 -21.25
CA PRO A 202 -13.34 -20.28 -22.00
C PRO A 202 -14.00 -21.49 -21.29
N LYS A 203 -13.24 -22.23 -20.47
CA LYS A 203 -13.74 -23.35 -19.62
C LYS A 203 -12.82 -23.58 -18.42
N ALA A 204 -13.33 -24.22 -17.35
CA ALA A 204 -12.52 -24.75 -16.27
C ALA A 204 -11.47 -25.73 -16.83
N ASN A 205 -10.19 -25.62 -16.41
CA ASN A 205 -9.05 -26.43 -16.86
C ASN A 205 -8.53 -26.19 -18.28
N VAL A 206 -8.89 -25.08 -18.93
CA VAL A 206 -8.27 -24.64 -20.20
C VAL A 206 -7.28 -23.51 -19.91
N SER A 207 -6.15 -23.47 -20.65
CA SER A 207 -5.14 -22.40 -20.58
C SER A 207 -5.83 -21.04 -20.71
N GLU A 208 -5.42 -20.10 -19.89
CA GLU A 208 -5.92 -18.72 -19.93
C GLU A 208 -5.50 -18.08 -21.24
N ILE A 209 -6.47 -17.68 -22.08
CA ILE A 209 -6.19 -16.94 -23.31
C ILE A 209 -6.09 -15.47 -22.91
N MET A 210 -4.90 -14.89 -23.11
CA MET A 210 -4.68 -13.46 -22.93
C MET A 210 -4.88 -12.76 -24.26
N ASN A 211 -5.89 -11.90 -24.34
CA ASN A 211 -6.08 -10.99 -25.46
C ASN A 211 -5.64 -9.60 -25.04
N ILE A 212 -4.85 -8.91 -25.87
CA ILE A 212 -4.37 -7.56 -25.57
C ILE A 212 -5.09 -6.57 -26.47
N ILE A 213 -5.70 -5.57 -25.84
CA ILE A 213 -6.34 -4.44 -26.51
C ILE A 213 -5.35 -3.27 -26.45
N GLY A 214 -4.87 -2.83 -27.60
CA GLY A 214 -3.83 -1.80 -27.73
C GLY A 214 -2.58 -2.35 -28.42
N ASP A 215 -1.68 -1.46 -28.84
CA ASP A 215 -0.43 -1.79 -29.52
C ASP A 215 0.73 -1.84 -28.52
N VAL A 216 1.41 -2.98 -28.46
CA VAL A 216 2.55 -3.24 -27.56
C VAL A 216 3.83 -3.62 -28.33
N ASN A 217 3.71 -3.85 -29.65
CA ASN A 217 4.84 -4.30 -30.46
C ASN A 217 5.93 -3.21 -30.57
N GLY A 218 7.16 -3.56 -30.24
CA GLY A 218 8.30 -2.64 -30.21
C GLY A 218 8.28 -1.62 -29.05
N LYS A 219 7.30 -1.70 -28.13
CA LYS A 219 7.10 -0.74 -27.05
C LYS A 219 7.77 -1.15 -25.73
N ARG A 220 8.10 -0.14 -24.93
CA ARG A 220 8.41 -0.30 -23.48
C ARG A 220 7.09 -0.31 -22.72
N CYS A 221 6.73 -1.46 -22.16
CA CYS A 221 5.47 -1.69 -21.47
C CYS A 221 5.64 -1.50 -19.97
N ILE A 222 4.73 -0.77 -19.32
CA ILE A 222 4.70 -0.61 -17.85
C ILE A 222 3.39 -1.21 -17.33
N LEU A 223 3.48 -2.36 -16.68
CA LEU A 223 2.36 -2.99 -15.98
C LEU A 223 2.16 -2.29 -14.64
N ILE A 224 0.92 -1.87 -14.32
CA ILE A 224 0.61 -1.22 -13.03
C ILE A 224 -0.55 -1.91 -12.33
N ASP A 225 -0.38 -2.14 -11.01
CA ASP A 225 -1.45 -2.65 -10.14
C ASP A 225 -1.41 -1.94 -8.76
N ASP A 226 -2.41 -2.16 -7.88
CA ASP A 226 -2.35 -1.71 -6.48
C ASP A 226 -1.40 -2.56 -5.66
N MET A 227 -1.45 -3.87 -5.87
CA MET A 227 -0.61 -4.81 -5.13
C MET A 227 -0.14 -5.97 -6.00
N ILE A 228 1.02 -6.51 -5.65
CA ILE A 228 1.52 -7.77 -6.19
C ILE A 228 1.66 -8.75 -5.02
N ASP A 229 0.81 -9.79 -5.01
CA ASP A 229 0.84 -10.83 -3.98
C ASP A 229 1.72 -12.01 -4.42
N THR A 230 1.16 -13.04 -5.04
CA THR A 230 1.94 -14.22 -5.49
C THR A 230 2.65 -14.02 -6.84
N ALA A 231 2.51 -12.87 -7.44
CA ALA A 231 3.06 -12.45 -8.74
C ALA A 231 2.68 -13.30 -9.97
N GLY A 232 1.77 -14.28 -9.83
CA GLY A 232 1.37 -15.11 -10.97
C GLY A 232 0.75 -14.29 -12.11
N THR A 233 -0.19 -13.42 -11.81
CA THR A 233 -0.87 -12.56 -12.78
C THR A 233 0.09 -11.65 -13.53
N ILE A 234 0.95 -10.94 -12.80
CA ILE A 234 1.84 -9.92 -13.36
C ILE A 234 2.98 -10.57 -14.19
N ALA A 235 3.52 -11.69 -13.72
CA ALA A 235 4.56 -12.44 -14.43
C ALA A 235 4.05 -13.03 -15.75
N ASN A 236 2.86 -13.65 -15.74
CA ASN A 236 2.23 -14.17 -16.95
C ASN A 236 1.89 -13.04 -17.94
N ALA A 237 1.40 -11.91 -17.43
CA ALA A 237 1.14 -10.72 -18.23
C ALA A 237 2.41 -10.21 -18.93
N ALA A 238 3.53 -10.12 -18.18
CA ALA A 238 4.80 -9.68 -18.73
C ALA A 238 5.34 -10.63 -19.82
N ASN A 239 5.25 -11.93 -19.60
CA ASN A 239 5.67 -12.93 -20.60
C ASN A 239 4.83 -12.83 -21.87
N ALA A 240 3.50 -12.71 -21.76
CA ALA A 240 2.61 -12.51 -22.90
C ALA A 240 2.92 -11.23 -23.69
N LEU A 241 3.21 -10.12 -23.00
CA LEU A 241 3.64 -8.87 -23.66
C LEU A 241 4.93 -9.09 -24.44
N LYS A 242 5.89 -9.82 -23.87
CA LYS A 242 7.16 -10.12 -24.54
C LYS A 242 6.96 -10.98 -25.78
N GLU A 243 6.11 -12.01 -25.70
CA GLU A 243 5.73 -12.85 -26.84
C GLU A 243 5.05 -12.07 -27.98
N LEU A 244 4.32 -11.00 -27.63
CA LEU A 244 3.66 -10.09 -28.59
C LEU A 244 4.58 -8.96 -29.08
N GLY A 245 5.89 -9.05 -28.83
CA GLY A 245 6.90 -8.16 -29.40
C GLY A 245 7.20 -6.93 -28.55
N ALA A 246 6.78 -6.85 -27.28
CA ALA A 246 7.21 -5.77 -26.41
C ALA A 246 8.74 -5.73 -26.30
N LYS A 247 9.32 -4.53 -26.44
CA LYS A 247 10.77 -4.30 -26.36
C LYS A 247 11.30 -4.59 -24.97
N ASN A 248 10.68 -3.96 -23.96
CA ASN A 248 11.00 -4.11 -22.55
C ASN A 248 9.70 -4.17 -21.74
N VAL A 249 9.70 -4.86 -20.62
CA VAL A 249 8.54 -4.92 -19.71
C VAL A 249 8.97 -4.53 -18.30
N TYR A 250 8.33 -3.53 -17.78
CA TYR A 250 8.46 -3.03 -16.42
C TYR A 250 7.16 -3.28 -15.66
N ALA A 251 7.24 -3.35 -14.34
CA ALA A 251 6.06 -3.44 -13.51
C ALA A 251 6.16 -2.46 -12.35
N CYS A 252 5.01 -1.99 -11.85
CA CYS A 252 4.98 -1.22 -10.62
C CYS A 252 3.69 -1.48 -9.82
N CYS A 253 3.80 -1.32 -8.51
CA CYS A 253 2.67 -1.39 -7.59
C CYS A 253 2.92 -0.56 -6.34
N THR A 254 1.84 -0.23 -5.64
CA THR A 254 1.93 0.41 -4.34
C THR A 254 2.36 -0.59 -3.26
N HIS A 255 1.74 -1.79 -3.26
CA HIS A 255 1.95 -2.77 -2.21
C HIS A 255 2.63 -4.03 -2.72
N GLY A 256 3.91 -4.18 -2.42
CA GLY A 256 4.66 -5.40 -2.69
C GLY A 256 4.41 -6.43 -1.59
N VAL A 257 3.27 -7.15 -1.63
CA VAL A 257 2.96 -8.20 -0.65
C VAL A 257 3.92 -9.37 -0.79
N LEU A 258 4.24 -9.75 -2.03
CA LEU A 258 5.29 -10.68 -2.46
C LEU A 258 5.28 -12.01 -1.69
N SER A 259 4.11 -12.60 -1.50
CA SER A 259 3.95 -13.85 -0.77
C SER A 259 4.28 -15.08 -1.61
N GLY A 260 4.65 -16.18 -0.93
CA GLY A 260 4.91 -17.47 -1.54
C GLY A 260 5.99 -17.41 -2.64
N PRO A 261 5.71 -17.85 -3.88
CA PRO A 261 6.70 -17.93 -4.96
C PRO A 261 6.89 -16.60 -5.72
N ALA A 262 6.46 -15.45 -5.19
CA ALA A 262 6.44 -14.17 -5.91
C ALA A 262 7.81 -13.75 -6.42
N PHE A 263 8.84 -13.85 -5.59
CA PHE A 263 10.21 -13.47 -5.95
C PHE A 263 10.76 -14.32 -7.10
N GLU A 264 10.57 -15.63 -7.02
CA GLU A 264 11.00 -16.57 -8.07
C GLU A 264 10.26 -16.28 -9.38
N ARG A 265 8.95 -16.06 -9.32
CA ARG A 265 8.14 -15.75 -10.50
C ARG A 265 8.56 -14.46 -11.19
N ILE A 266 8.84 -13.40 -10.42
CA ILE A 266 9.32 -12.12 -10.97
C ILE A 266 10.70 -12.32 -11.60
N ASN A 267 11.63 -12.97 -10.89
CA ASN A 267 12.99 -13.19 -11.39
C ASN A 267 13.00 -14.00 -12.70
N ASN A 268 12.13 -15.01 -12.83
CA ASN A 268 12.01 -15.86 -14.01
C ASN A 268 11.09 -15.30 -15.11
N SER A 269 10.49 -14.13 -14.91
CA SER A 269 9.60 -13.48 -15.88
C SER A 269 10.35 -12.51 -16.80
N ALA A 270 9.64 -12.03 -17.82
CA ALA A 270 10.10 -10.98 -18.72
C ALA A 270 10.16 -9.59 -18.07
N ILE A 271 9.77 -9.44 -16.80
CA ILE A 271 9.90 -8.18 -16.07
C ILE A 271 11.39 -7.85 -15.89
N GLU A 272 11.80 -6.69 -16.35
CA GLU A 272 13.18 -6.19 -16.19
C GLU A 272 13.37 -5.50 -14.83
N GLU A 273 12.37 -4.73 -14.41
CA GLU A 273 12.37 -4.05 -13.12
C GLU A 273 10.94 -3.98 -12.55
N LEU A 274 10.79 -4.27 -11.28
CA LEU A 274 9.58 -4.06 -10.49
C LEU A 274 9.83 -2.91 -9.51
N VAL A 275 9.10 -1.80 -9.72
CA VAL A 275 9.12 -0.64 -8.82
C VAL A 275 7.94 -0.72 -7.87
N MET A 276 8.18 -0.66 -6.57
CA MET A 276 7.13 -0.66 -5.53
C MET A 276 7.37 0.41 -4.50
N LEU A 277 6.31 0.74 -3.77
CA LEU A 277 6.42 1.63 -2.62
C LEU A 277 6.70 0.82 -1.36
N ASN A 278 7.43 1.42 -0.39
CA ASN A 278 7.79 0.75 0.86
C ASN A 278 6.66 0.75 1.91
N THR A 279 5.40 0.63 1.47
CA THR A 279 4.26 0.42 2.39
C THR A 279 4.36 -0.90 3.16
N ILE A 280 5.11 -1.85 2.62
CA ILE A 280 5.51 -3.12 3.21
C ILE A 280 7.04 -3.21 3.06
N PRO A 281 7.79 -3.59 4.09
CA PRO A 281 9.25 -3.69 3.98
C PRO A 281 9.65 -4.78 3.00
N LEU A 282 10.64 -4.48 2.16
CA LEU A 282 11.28 -5.48 1.32
C LEU A 282 12.24 -6.29 2.19
N PRO A 283 12.17 -7.63 2.18
CA PRO A 283 13.06 -8.45 3.00
C PRO A 283 14.52 -8.34 2.53
N GLU A 284 15.45 -8.36 3.47
CA GLU A 284 16.87 -8.48 3.19
C GLU A 284 17.19 -9.91 2.72
N LYS A 285 17.46 -10.08 1.44
CA LYS A 285 17.86 -11.36 0.83
C LYS A 285 18.53 -11.16 -0.52
N ASP A 286 19.22 -12.19 -1.00
CA ASP A 286 19.80 -12.22 -2.34
C ASP A 286 18.74 -12.30 -3.44
N GLY A 287 19.13 -11.92 -4.67
CA GLY A 287 18.26 -12.04 -5.85
C GLY A 287 17.19 -10.95 -5.97
N LEU A 288 17.44 -9.77 -5.41
CA LEU A 288 16.53 -8.63 -5.47
C LEU A 288 16.91 -7.58 -6.54
N ASP A 289 17.76 -7.92 -7.51
CA ASP A 289 18.27 -6.95 -8.51
C ASP A 289 17.15 -6.29 -9.32
N LYS A 290 16.06 -7.02 -9.60
CA LYS A 290 14.88 -6.51 -10.30
C LYS A 290 13.96 -5.66 -9.42
N PHE A 291 14.11 -5.69 -8.10
CA PHE A 291 13.19 -5.07 -7.15
C PHE A 291 13.70 -3.71 -6.70
N LYS A 292 12.89 -2.67 -6.90
CA LYS A 292 13.18 -1.30 -6.46
C LYS A 292 12.08 -0.83 -5.54
N SER A 293 12.49 -0.35 -4.36
CA SER A 293 11.56 0.18 -3.35
C SER A 293 11.73 1.69 -3.23
N ILE A 294 10.61 2.43 -3.25
CA ILE A 294 10.58 3.89 -3.10
C ILE A 294 9.86 4.23 -1.79
N SER A 295 10.46 5.11 -1.01
CA SER A 295 9.89 5.52 0.27
C SER A 295 8.61 6.34 0.11
N VAL A 296 7.61 6.01 0.93
CA VAL A 296 6.37 6.79 1.11
C VAL A 296 6.45 7.74 2.30
N ALA A 297 7.54 7.71 3.06
CA ALA A 297 7.70 8.53 4.26
C ALA A 297 7.48 10.02 4.01
N PRO A 298 7.97 10.64 2.91
CA PRO A 298 7.72 12.06 2.67
C PRO A 298 6.24 12.41 2.56
N LEU A 299 5.45 11.57 1.88
CA LEU A 299 4.01 11.80 1.73
C LEU A 299 3.26 11.57 3.04
N PHE A 300 3.60 10.51 3.80
CA PHE A 300 3.01 10.26 5.11
C PHE A 300 3.37 11.34 6.14
N ALA A 301 4.62 11.81 6.16
CA ALA A 301 5.05 12.88 7.04
C ALA A 301 4.28 14.18 6.78
N GLU A 302 4.13 14.58 5.52
CA GLU A 302 3.34 15.75 5.14
C GLU A 302 1.85 15.58 5.50
N ALA A 303 1.27 14.39 5.26
CA ALA A 303 -0.11 14.10 5.65
C ALA A 303 -0.31 14.18 7.16
N ILE A 304 0.60 13.59 7.95
CA ILE A 304 0.58 13.63 9.41
C ILE A 304 0.66 15.07 9.91
N LYS A 305 1.58 15.87 9.34
CA LYS A 305 1.71 17.29 9.66
C LYS A 305 0.39 18.04 9.41
N ARG A 306 -0.23 17.85 8.25
CA ARG A 306 -1.50 18.49 7.89
C ARG A 306 -2.64 18.06 8.81
N ILE A 307 -2.72 16.77 9.18
CA ILE A 307 -3.70 16.26 10.14
C ILE A 307 -3.51 16.93 11.50
N TYR A 308 -2.26 17.11 11.93
CA TYR A 308 -1.94 17.75 13.20
C TYR A 308 -2.26 19.26 13.18
N ASP A 309 -1.95 19.95 12.08
CA ASP A 309 -2.15 21.38 11.90
C ASP A 309 -3.59 21.76 11.46
N ASP A 310 -4.52 20.79 11.34
CA ASP A 310 -5.89 20.95 10.78
C ASP A 310 -5.91 21.51 9.35
N GLU A 311 -4.89 21.20 8.57
CA GLU A 311 -4.81 21.60 7.17
C GLU A 311 -5.46 20.56 6.22
N PRO A 312 -5.96 21.00 5.05
CA PRO A 312 -6.58 20.10 4.07
C PRO A 312 -5.56 19.11 3.49
N ILE A 313 -5.89 17.82 3.55
CA ILE A 313 -5.13 16.73 2.90
C ILE A 313 -5.30 16.75 1.38
N SER A 314 -6.43 17.29 0.86
CA SER A 314 -6.73 17.33 -0.59
C SER A 314 -5.62 17.95 -1.44
N LYS A 315 -4.88 18.91 -0.90
CA LYS A 315 -3.72 19.52 -1.58
C LYS A 315 -2.60 18.52 -1.94
N LEU A 316 -2.56 17.34 -1.30
CA LEU A 316 -1.59 16.29 -1.61
C LEU A 316 -1.95 15.50 -2.88
N PHE A 317 -3.15 15.70 -3.44
CA PHE A 317 -3.65 15.00 -4.62
C PHE A 317 -3.70 15.87 -5.89
N GLU A 318 -3.44 17.18 -5.74
CA GLU A 318 -3.57 18.17 -6.81
C GLU A 318 -2.33 18.27 -7.72
N ASN A 319 -1.27 17.48 -7.47
CA ASN A 319 -0.01 17.52 -8.22
C ASN A 319 0.21 16.27 -9.09
#